data_e791a713f72aa47796d5ac4cf2b792ea
#
_entry.id   e791a713f72aa47796d5ac4cf2b792ea
#
_cell.length_a   1.000
_cell.length_b   1.000
_cell.length_c   1.000
_cell.angle_alpha   90.00
_cell.angle_beta   90.00
_cell.angle_gamma   90.00
#
_symmetry.space_group_name_H-M   'P 1'
#
loop_
_entity.id
_entity.type
_entity.pdbx_description
1 polymer ?
#
loop_
_entity_poly.entity_id
_entity_poly.type
_entity_poly.pdbx_seq_one_letter_code
_entity_poly.pdbx_strand_id
1 'polypeptide(L)'
;FLLGASGAAATLFTLSACSKEEAGTQGTTSGGSFEVTPESTIDEERAAEELGGDEFIFDVQSHYVNAEIDPLGGSWTGAFPQAECPEGAEDGDPNACFTVSAYFLEMFVRSDTSMAILSALPSAVEGALPASEMARAVELATRIGCDGRVLMHGGAYPHRGPIEVALSGMTEVREGYDIAAWKIYTMTPTDSHFFFDDHDPARPQIGQRFIDHVREIGPPIICTHKGLSGIVGATPELSDPSDIGPAAARNPDVSFVVYHSGFEPGDGVGPYDPADPAPRGVDRLIRSLETAGLGPNSNVYAELGGTWWFLMGNPTNAAHVLGKLLKHVGHDRVVWGTDSIWFGTPQDQIQGLRTFEISPEFQERFGYPALTPELKAKIFGLTSAKLYGIEPRPGACTVDNQELSQIRMSFGPTPTYGPTTAAAAAAHIAAH
;
A
#
# COMPACT_ATOMS: atom_id res chain seq x y z
N PHE A 1 -39.25 -0.67 5.28
CA PHE A 1 -40.03 -0.24 4.11
C PHE A 1 -39.20 0.67 3.24
N LEU A 2 -39.12 0.30 1.96
CA LEU A 2 -38.54 0.97 0.82
C LEU A 2 -37.04 0.78 0.59
N LEU A 3 -36.75 -0.26 -0.12
CA LEU A 3 -35.75 -0.45 -1.15
C LEU A 3 -35.58 0.83 -2.01
N GLY A 4 -34.41 1.40 -1.93
CA GLY A 4 -33.87 2.31 -2.91
C GLY A 4 -32.63 1.64 -3.49
N ALA A 5 -32.79 0.94 -4.62
CA ALA A 5 -31.70 0.45 -5.42
C ALA A 5 -31.01 1.65 -6.06
N SER A 6 -29.94 2.12 -5.48
CA SER A 6 -28.96 2.98 -6.16
C SER A 6 -27.93 2.06 -6.78
N GLY A 7 -28.06 1.85 -8.08
CA GLY A 7 -27.07 1.14 -8.88
C GLY A 7 -25.73 1.87 -8.75
N ALA A 8 -24.76 1.23 -8.10
CA ALA A 8 -23.38 1.54 -8.29
C ALA A 8 -23.08 1.26 -9.76
N ALA A 9 -22.86 2.32 -10.54
CA ALA A 9 -22.31 2.20 -11.86
C ALA A 9 -20.89 1.63 -11.67
N ALA A 10 -20.79 0.33 -11.90
CA ALA A 10 -19.50 -0.30 -12.13
C ALA A 10 -18.92 0.40 -13.36
N THR A 11 -18.05 1.36 -13.14
CA THR A 11 -17.20 1.89 -14.18
C THR A 11 -16.24 0.77 -14.51
N LEU A 12 -16.61 -0.04 -15.48
CA LEU A 12 -15.74 -0.95 -16.16
C LEU A 12 -14.54 -0.13 -16.65
N PHE A 13 -13.45 -0.16 -15.91
CA PHE A 13 -12.14 0.13 -16.46
C PHE A 13 -11.86 -1.01 -17.44
N THR A 14 -12.30 -0.82 -18.67
CA THR A 14 -11.71 -1.56 -19.76
C THR A 14 -10.23 -1.24 -19.73
N LEU A 15 -9.43 -2.23 -19.35
CA LEU A 15 -8.02 -2.27 -19.71
C LEU A 15 -7.99 -2.05 -21.22
N SER A 16 -7.70 -0.80 -21.61
CA SER A 16 -7.41 -0.47 -22.99
C SER A 16 -6.11 -1.20 -23.29
N ALA A 17 -6.27 -2.40 -23.84
CA ALA A 17 -5.18 -3.09 -24.50
C ALA A 17 -4.45 -2.09 -25.37
N CYS A 18 -3.12 -2.12 -25.31
CA CYS A 18 -2.17 -1.41 -26.13
C CYS A 18 -2.79 -0.79 -27.38
N SER A 19 -3.15 0.49 -27.29
CA SER A 19 -3.41 1.26 -28.51
C SER A 19 -2.08 1.26 -29.27
N LYS A 20 -2.08 0.72 -30.48
CA LYS A 20 -1.01 0.94 -31.44
C LYS A 20 -0.86 2.43 -31.58
N GLU A 21 0.10 3.03 -30.89
CA GLU A 21 0.59 4.33 -31.27
C GLU A 21 1.23 4.17 -32.62
N GLU A 22 0.63 4.81 -33.61
CA GLU A 22 1.25 4.98 -34.93
C GLU A 22 2.62 5.62 -34.73
N ALA A 23 3.63 5.02 -35.35
CA ALA A 23 4.99 5.52 -35.41
C ALA A 23 5.02 6.91 -36.05
N GLY A 24 4.90 7.94 -35.25
CA GLY A 24 4.96 9.36 -35.58
C GLY A 24 6.04 10.04 -34.75
N THR A 25 7.26 10.03 -35.27
CA THR A 25 8.34 11.03 -35.12
C THR A 25 8.42 11.83 -33.83
N GLN A 26 9.45 11.53 -33.11
CA GLN A 26 10.24 12.07 -32.02
C GLN A 26 10.10 11.18 -30.78
N GLY A 27 11.14 10.36 -30.56
CA GLY A 27 11.21 9.49 -29.40
C GLY A 27 11.15 10.30 -28.10
N THR A 28 10.00 10.30 -27.45
CA THR A 28 9.95 10.61 -26.03
C THR A 28 10.54 9.40 -25.32
N THR A 29 11.75 9.55 -24.80
CA THR A 29 12.36 8.55 -23.94
C THR A 29 11.39 8.24 -22.80
N SER A 30 11.13 6.95 -22.52
CA SER A 30 10.35 6.56 -21.35
C SER A 30 10.98 7.17 -20.09
N GLY A 31 10.18 7.72 -19.17
CA GLY A 31 10.69 8.29 -17.94
C GLY A 31 11.28 7.26 -16.99
N GLY A 32 10.93 5.99 -17.17
CA GLY A 32 11.46 4.85 -16.43
C GLY A 32 11.46 3.59 -17.28
N SER A 33 12.13 2.55 -16.77
CA SER A 33 12.23 1.23 -17.41
C SER A 33 12.34 0.14 -16.34
N PHE A 34 11.99 -1.07 -16.73
CA PHE A 34 12.28 -2.27 -15.94
C PHE A 34 13.50 -2.95 -16.58
N GLU A 35 14.59 -3.04 -15.80
CA GLU A 35 15.86 -3.62 -16.28
C GLU A 35 15.79 -5.15 -16.10
N VAL A 36 15.25 -5.81 -17.12
CA VAL A 36 15.13 -7.27 -17.20
C VAL A 36 15.69 -7.72 -18.54
N THR A 37 16.63 -8.67 -18.53
CA THR A 37 17.21 -9.17 -19.78
C THR A 37 16.24 -10.12 -20.50
N PRO A 38 16.29 -10.21 -21.85
CA PRO A 38 15.48 -11.18 -22.57
C PRO A 38 15.75 -12.62 -22.15
N GLU A 39 16.95 -12.94 -21.70
CA GLU A 39 17.34 -14.26 -21.23
C GLU A 39 16.54 -14.69 -19.97
N SER A 40 16.22 -13.77 -19.06
CA SER A 40 15.44 -14.07 -17.86
C SER A 40 13.99 -14.47 -18.17
N THR A 41 13.51 -14.19 -19.38
CA THR A 41 12.16 -14.62 -19.80
C THR A 41 12.08 -16.09 -20.21
N ILE A 42 13.23 -16.76 -20.39
CA ILE A 42 13.32 -18.13 -20.90
C ILE A 42 14.26 -19.03 -20.08
N ASP A 43 14.95 -18.49 -19.10
CA ASP A 43 15.94 -19.17 -18.25
C ASP A 43 15.63 -18.87 -16.77
N GLU A 44 15.24 -19.90 -16.01
CA GLU A 44 14.83 -19.74 -14.60
C GLU A 44 16.00 -19.31 -13.70
N GLU A 45 17.23 -19.74 -13.98
CA GLU A 45 18.40 -19.36 -13.19
C GLU A 45 18.70 -17.88 -13.38
N ARG A 46 18.60 -17.39 -14.61
CA ARG A 46 18.73 -15.97 -14.94
C ARG A 46 17.59 -15.14 -14.34
N ALA A 47 16.36 -15.63 -14.41
CA ALA A 47 15.23 -14.97 -13.76
C ALA A 47 15.43 -14.85 -12.24
N ALA A 48 15.91 -15.90 -11.60
CA ALA A 48 16.23 -15.89 -10.18
C ALA A 48 17.36 -14.92 -9.82
N GLU A 49 18.40 -14.79 -10.67
CA GLU A 49 19.49 -13.83 -10.48
C GLU A 49 19.00 -12.37 -10.63
N GLU A 50 18.15 -12.07 -11.62
CA GLU A 50 17.74 -10.70 -11.92
C GLU A 50 16.55 -10.21 -11.09
N LEU A 51 15.60 -11.11 -10.80
CA LEU A 51 14.36 -10.78 -10.09
C LEU A 51 14.42 -11.13 -8.60
N GLY A 52 15.39 -11.95 -8.20
CA GLY A 52 15.66 -12.29 -6.80
C GLY A 52 16.35 -11.15 -6.06
N GLY A 53 16.39 -11.25 -4.74
CA GLY A 53 17.09 -10.31 -3.87
C GLY A 53 17.10 -10.81 -2.44
N ASP A 54 17.95 -10.21 -1.63
CA ASP A 54 18.12 -10.52 -0.21
C ASP A 54 17.74 -9.34 0.70
N GLU A 55 17.04 -8.35 0.14
CA GLU A 55 16.59 -7.19 0.90
C GLU A 55 15.63 -7.61 2.02
N PHE A 56 15.72 -6.91 3.13
CA PHE A 56 14.71 -6.98 4.17
C PHE A 56 13.45 -6.25 3.70
N ILE A 57 12.39 -6.99 3.38
CA ILE A 57 11.13 -6.46 2.86
C ILE A 57 10.12 -6.39 3.99
N PHE A 58 9.73 -5.19 4.37
CA PHE A 58 8.78 -4.91 5.43
C PHE A 58 7.56 -4.18 4.87
N ASP A 59 6.49 -4.94 4.62
CA ASP A 59 5.22 -4.43 4.14
C ASP A 59 4.42 -3.81 5.29
N VAL A 60 4.25 -2.49 5.27
CA VAL A 60 3.56 -1.78 6.36
C VAL A 60 2.05 -1.68 6.16
N GLN A 61 1.51 -2.16 5.02
CA GLN A 61 0.09 -2.14 4.73
C GLN A 61 -0.37 -3.44 4.09
N SER A 62 -0.97 -4.30 4.89
CA SER A 62 -1.58 -5.54 4.41
C SER A 62 -2.89 -5.84 5.13
N HIS A 63 -3.73 -6.65 4.52
CA HIS A 63 -5.08 -6.94 4.97
C HIS A 63 -5.48 -8.38 4.64
N TYR A 64 -6.45 -8.89 5.37
CA TYR A 64 -7.29 -10.02 4.98
C TYR A 64 -8.72 -9.77 5.46
N VAL A 65 -9.66 -10.62 5.11
CA VAL A 65 -11.06 -10.50 5.53
C VAL A 65 -11.46 -11.75 6.32
N ASN A 66 -12.05 -11.55 7.49
CA ASN A 66 -12.80 -12.60 8.15
C ASN A 66 -14.28 -12.48 7.75
N ALA A 67 -14.70 -13.30 6.80
CA ALA A 67 -16.05 -13.26 6.24
C ALA A 67 -17.16 -13.57 7.28
N GLU A 68 -16.84 -14.28 8.37
CA GLU A 68 -17.82 -14.62 9.43
C GLU A 68 -18.25 -13.39 10.23
N ILE A 69 -17.38 -12.37 10.32
CA ILE A 69 -17.62 -11.14 11.06
C ILE A 69 -17.73 -9.92 10.16
N ASP A 70 -17.61 -10.10 8.85
CA ASP A 70 -17.66 -9.01 7.87
C ASP A 70 -19.10 -8.47 7.74
N PRO A 71 -19.37 -7.22 8.17
CA PRO A 71 -20.68 -6.63 8.05
C PRO A 71 -21.09 -6.29 6.61
N LEU A 72 -20.13 -6.29 5.66
CA LEU A 72 -20.37 -5.98 4.25
C LEU A 72 -20.81 -7.23 3.44
N GLY A 73 -20.67 -8.42 4.00
CA GLY A 73 -21.26 -9.64 3.49
C GLY A 73 -20.87 -9.98 2.05
N GLY A 74 -19.59 -10.28 1.78
CA GLY A 74 -19.16 -10.84 0.50
C GLY A 74 -18.98 -9.86 -0.66
N SER A 75 -18.95 -8.55 -0.38
CA SER A 75 -18.77 -7.52 -1.43
C SER A 75 -17.31 -7.35 -1.89
N TRP A 76 -16.34 -7.91 -1.17
CA TRP A 76 -14.91 -7.70 -1.40
C TRP A 76 -14.43 -8.23 -2.75
N THR A 77 -14.86 -9.44 -3.17
CA THR A 77 -14.50 -9.98 -4.48
C THR A 77 -14.99 -9.11 -5.64
N GLY A 78 -16.17 -8.52 -5.50
CA GLY A 78 -16.68 -7.57 -6.50
C GLY A 78 -15.89 -6.25 -6.53
N ALA A 79 -15.35 -5.83 -5.40
CA ALA A 79 -14.52 -4.62 -5.29
C ALA A 79 -13.10 -4.82 -5.85
N PHE A 80 -12.56 -6.04 -5.74
CA PHE A 80 -11.19 -6.38 -6.13
C PHE A 80 -11.16 -7.62 -7.05
N PRO A 81 -11.70 -7.51 -8.28
CA PRO A 81 -11.76 -8.63 -9.21
C PRO A 81 -10.40 -9.12 -9.72
N GLN A 82 -9.35 -8.32 -9.53
CA GLN A 82 -7.96 -8.64 -9.86
C GLN A 82 -7.27 -9.52 -8.80
N ALA A 83 -7.88 -9.75 -7.65
CA ALA A 83 -7.31 -10.64 -6.65
C ALA A 83 -7.24 -12.05 -7.21
N GLU A 84 -6.08 -12.70 -7.12
CA GLU A 84 -5.92 -14.09 -7.48
C GLU A 84 -6.45 -14.98 -6.36
N CYS A 85 -7.32 -15.91 -6.73
CA CYS A 85 -7.86 -16.87 -5.80
C CYS A 85 -7.01 -18.15 -5.77
N PRO A 86 -6.84 -18.81 -4.63
CA PRO A 86 -6.27 -20.15 -4.58
C PRO A 86 -7.04 -21.10 -5.50
N GLU A 87 -6.34 -22.02 -6.17
CA GLU A 87 -6.93 -23.02 -7.05
C GLU A 87 -8.02 -23.80 -6.29
N GLY A 88 -9.22 -23.87 -6.84
CA GLY A 88 -10.39 -24.51 -6.21
C GLY A 88 -11.26 -23.58 -5.33
N ALA A 89 -10.89 -22.32 -5.14
CA ALA A 89 -11.72 -21.33 -4.43
C ALA A 89 -12.90 -20.83 -5.29
N GLU A 90 -12.90 -21.11 -6.58
CA GLU A 90 -13.88 -20.60 -7.54
C GLU A 90 -15.29 -21.18 -7.35
N ASP A 91 -15.42 -22.29 -6.59
CA ASP A 91 -16.66 -23.10 -6.57
C ASP A 91 -17.65 -22.71 -5.45
N GLY A 92 -17.48 -21.59 -4.73
CA GLY A 92 -18.55 -21.26 -3.78
C GLY A 92 -18.36 -20.14 -2.76
N ASP A 93 -17.14 -19.76 -2.39
CA ASP A 93 -16.91 -18.67 -1.42
C ASP A 93 -16.29 -17.45 -2.10
N PRO A 94 -17.06 -16.37 -2.29
CA PRO A 94 -16.54 -15.14 -2.91
C PRO A 94 -15.42 -14.47 -2.11
N ASN A 95 -15.17 -14.88 -0.87
CA ASN A 95 -14.12 -14.35 -0.01
C ASN A 95 -12.93 -15.29 0.14
N ALA A 96 -12.91 -16.43 -0.53
CA ALA A 96 -11.84 -17.42 -0.39
C ALA A 96 -10.43 -16.83 -0.65
N CYS A 97 -10.33 -15.86 -1.58
CA CYS A 97 -9.12 -15.14 -1.92
C CYS A 97 -8.60 -14.22 -0.80
N PHE A 98 -9.45 -13.87 0.15
CA PHE A 98 -9.15 -12.84 1.17
C PHE A 98 -9.06 -13.39 2.59
N THR A 99 -9.10 -14.71 2.75
CA THR A 99 -9.02 -15.37 4.07
C THR A 99 -7.63 -15.23 4.68
N VAL A 100 -7.53 -15.48 5.99
CA VAL A 100 -6.23 -15.54 6.69
C VAL A 100 -5.29 -16.57 6.08
N SER A 101 -5.80 -17.68 5.57
CA SER A 101 -4.98 -18.71 4.89
C SER A 101 -4.42 -18.19 3.57
N ALA A 102 -5.25 -17.52 2.76
CA ALA A 102 -4.80 -16.85 1.54
C ALA A 102 -3.76 -15.76 1.86
N TYR A 103 -3.98 -14.98 2.90
CA TYR A 103 -3.02 -13.98 3.35
C TYR A 103 -1.63 -14.57 3.65
N PHE A 104 -1.54 -15.65 4.45
CA PHE A 104 -0.26 -16.27 4.74
C PHE A 104 0.39 -16.88 3.49
N LEU A 105 -0.41 -17.47 2.62
CA LEU A 105 0.08 -18.03 1.36
C LEU A 105 0.70 -16.96 0.47
N GLU A 106 -0.03 -15.88 0.20
CA GLU A 106 0.41 -14.84 -0.72
C GLU A 106 1.55 -14.00 -0.15
N MET A 107 1.45 -13.62 1.13
CA MET A 107 2.42 -12.72 1.75
C MET A 107 3.76 -13.40 2.07
N PHE A 108 3.76 -14.66 2.53
CA PHE A 108 4.96 -15.26 3.11
C PHE A 108 5.42 -16.54 2.43
N VAL A 109 4.56 -17.24 1.69
CA VAL A 109 4.94 -18.42 0.95
C VAL A 109 5.26 -18.10 -0.49
N ARG A 110 4.45 -17.28 -1.15
CA ARG A 110 4.60 -16.89 -2.55
C ARG A 110 5.40 -15.62 -2.80
N SER A 111 5.81 -14.92 -1.74
CA SER A 111 6.59 -13.68 -1.88
C SER A 111 7.83 -13.66 -0.99
N ASP A 112 8.72 -12.72 -1.30
CA ASP A 112 9.94 -12.44 -0.53
C ASP A 112 9.68 -11.53 0.67
N THR A 113 8.42 -11.27 1.03
CA THR A 113 8.07 -10.45 2.18
C THR A 113 8.66 -11.02 3.46
N SER A 114 9.50 -10.24 4.13
CA SER A 114 10.14 -10.63 5.38
C SER A 114 9.23 -10.39 6.59
N MET A 115 8.54 -9.26 6.61
CA MET A 115 7.59 -8.87 7.66
C MET A 115 6.41 -8.14 7.06
N ALA A 116 5.27 -8.19 7.74
CA ALA A 116 4.10 -7.41 7.36
C ALA A 116 3.37 -6.85 8.59
N ILE A 117 2.66 -5.73 8.40
CA ILE A 117 1.74 -5.19 9.39
C ILE A 117 0.31 -5.34 8.88
N LEU A 118 -0.53 -6.01 9.65
CA LEU A 118 -1.96 -6.04 9.43
C LEU A 118 -2.59 -4.70 9.80
N SER A 119 -3.34 -4.15 8.88
CA SER A 119 -4.05 -2.88 9.03
C SER A 119 -5.56 -3.10 9.11
N ALA A 120 -6.24 -2.35 9.99
CA ALA A 120 -7.69 -2.35 10.06
C ALA A 120 -8.32 -1.89 8.74
N LEU A 121 -9.50 -2.42 8.43
CA LEU A 121 -10.27 -2.08 7.24
C LEU A 121 -11.22 -0.89 7.47
N PRO A 122 -11.60 -0.16 6.41
CA PRO A 122 -12.61 0.88 6.52
C PRO A 122 -13.96 0.23 6.84
N SER A 123 -14.53 0.55 7.99
CA SER A 123 -15.83 0.00 8.40
C SER A 123 -16.63 1.00 9.20
N ALA A 124 -17.96 0.94 9.11
CA ALA A 124 -18.86 1.73 9.94
C ALA A 124 -18.94 1.22 11.39
N VAL A 125 -18.48 0.01 11.65
CA VAL A 125 -18.37 -0.64 12.97
C VAL A 125 -16.99 -1.28 13.02
N GLU A 126 -16.56 -1.92 14.11
CA GLU A 126 -15.40 -2.80 14.07
C GLU A 126 -15.54 -3.74 12.87
N GLY A 127 -14.69 -3.51 11.84
CA GLY A 127 -14.89 -4.13 10.53
C GLY A 127 -14.47 -5.59 10.48
N ALA A 128 -14.36 -6.11 9.27
CA ALA A 128 -13.95 -7.49 8.99
C ALA A 128 -12.55 -7.87 9.52
N LEU A 129 -11.79 -6.90 10.03
CA LEU A 129 -10.45 -7.10 10.58
C LEU A 129 -10.24 -6.25 11.85
N PRO A 130 -10.95 -6.56 12.97
CA PRO A 130 -10.76 -5.89 14.25
C PRO A 130 -9.44 -6.30 14.92
N ALA A 131 -9.04 -5.58 15.97
CA ALA A 131 -7.81 -5.85 16.71
C ALA A 131 -7.72 -7.30 17.21
N SER A 132 -8.83 -7.86 17.70
CA SER A 132 -8.89 -9.25 18.15
C SER A 132 -8.60 -10.27 17.04
N GLU A 133 -9.07 -10.00 15.84
CA GLU A 133 -8.83 -10.88 14.67
C GLU A 133 -7.39 -10.75 14.18
N MET A 134 -6.84 -9.53 14.11
CA MET A 134 -5.42 -9.32 13.79
C MET A 134 -4.50 -10.01 14.81
N ALA A 135 -4.83 -9.95 16.10
CA ALA A 135 -4.08 -10.65 17.16
C ALA A 135 -4.08 -12.17 16.97
N ARG A 136 -5.22 -12.75 16.53
CA ARG A 136 -5.26 -14.18 16.18
C ARG A 136 -4.34 -14.54 15.01
N ALA A 137 -4.22 -13.67 14.01
CA ALA A 137 -3.27 -13.89 12.93
C ALA A 137 -1.81 -13.78 13.40
N VAL A 138 -1.50 -12.86 14.32
CA VAL A 138 -0.17 -12.77 14.95
C VAL A 138 0.15 -14.05 15.74
N GLU A 139 -0.81 -14.58 16.51
CA GLU A 139 -0.66 -15.86 17.19
C GLU A 139 -0.47 -17.02 16.21
N LEU A 140 -1.21 -17.03 15.11
CA LEU A 140 -1.07 -18.05 14.06
C LEU A 140 0.33 -18.01 13.45
N ALA A 141 0.85 -16.81 13.14
CA ALA A 141 2.23 -16.64 12.66
C ALA A 141 3.25 -17.29 13.61
N THR A 142 3.14 -17.05 14.91
CA THR A 142 3.99 -17.67 15.93
C THR A 142 3.88 -19.20 15.91
N ARG A 143 2.67 -19.72 15.81
CA ARG A 143 2.40 -21.18 15.84
C ARG A 143 2.93 -21.92 14.61
N ILE A 144 3.03 -21.26 13.46
CA ILE A 144 3.62 -21.84 12.24
C ILE A 144 5.14 -21.58 12.14
N GLY A 145 5.79 -21.12 13.21
CA GLY A 145 7.23 -20.90 13.25
C GLY A 145 7.70 -19.58 12.63
N CYS A 146 6.79 -18.63 12.43
CA CYS A 146 7.07 -17.30 11.87
C CYS A 146 6.91 -16.19 12.93
N ASP A 147 7.44 -16.44 14.12
CA ASP A 147 7.35 -15.49 15.23
C ASP A 147 7.96 -14.13 14.88
N GLY A 148 7.19 -13.07 15.17
CA GLY A 148 7.60 -11.69 14.92
C GLY A 148 7.55 -11.24 13.43
N ARG A 149 7.05 -12.08 12.50
CA ARG A 149 6.88 -11.67 11.09
C ARG A 149 5.60 -10.86 10.83
N VAL A 150 4.61 -11.01 11.67
CA VAL A 150 3.33 -10.29 11.54
C VAL A 150 3.15 -9.39 12.74
N LEU A 151 2.96 -8.11 12.47
CA LEU A 151 2.56 -7.09 13.44
C LEU A 151 1.13 -6.65 13.15
N MET A 152 0.57 -5.79 14.01
CA MET A 152 -0.77 -5.26 13.81
C MET A 152 -0.88 -3.78 14.17
N HIS A 153 -1.79 -3.08 13.53
CA HIS A 153 -2.20 -1.73 13.89
C HIS A 153 -3.40 -1.76 14.85
N GLY A 154 -3.51 -0.74 15.70
CA GLY A 154 -4.76 -0.39 16.35
C GLY A 154 -5.66 0.38 15.38
N GLY A 155 -6.91 -0.04 15.20
CA GLY A 155 -7.89 0.74 14.46
C GLY A 155 -8.36 1.94 15.27
N ALA A 156 -8.46 3.13 14.66
CA ALA A 156 -8.92 4.35 15.30
C ALA A 156 -10.08 4.99 14.53
N TYR A 157 -11.14 5.36 15.24
CA TYR A 157 -12.39 5.86 14.65
C TYR A 157 -12.94 7.08 15.39
N PRO A 158 -12.16 8.18 15.59
CA PRO A 158 -12.52 9.30 16.46
C PRO A 158 -13.73 10.11 15.98
N HIS A 159 -14.10 9.99 14.72
CA HIS A 159 -15.25 10.68 14.11
C HIS A 159 -16.56 9.87 14.15
N ARG A 160 -16.55 8.69 14.77
CA ARG A 160 -17.72 7.83 14.90
C ARG A 160 -18.34 7.97 16.28
N GLY A 161 -19.32 8.84 16.41
CA GLY A 161 -19.97 9.12 17.67
C GLY A 161 -19.20 10.10 18.57
N PRO A 162 -19.46 10.10 19.88
CA PRO A 162 -18.77 10.97 20.83
C PRO A 162 -17.27 10.63 20.87
N ILE A 163 -16.42 11.63 20.72
CA ILE A 163 -14.97 11.42 20.67
C ILE A 163 -14.43 10.75 21.94
N GLU A 164 -14.98 11.05 23.10
CA GLU A 164 -14.57 10.43 24.37
C GLU A 164 -14.72 8.91 24.37
N VAL A 165 -15.77 8.39 23.74
CA VAL A 165 -16.00 6.95 23.61
C VAL A 165 -14.95 6.34 22.67
N ALA A 166 -14.66 7.01 21.55
CA ALA A 166 -13.65 6.55 20.62
C ALA A 166 -12.24 6.54 21.24
N LEU A 167 -11.87 7.59 21.99
CA LEU A 167 -10.58 7.67 22.67
C LEU A 167 -10.47 6.61 23.78
N SER A 168 -11.54 6.35 24.55
CA SER A 168 -11.59 5.27 25.54
C SER A 168 -11.36 3.91 24.87
N GLY A 169 -12.03 3.65 23.74
CA GLY A 169 -11.86 2.41 22.98
C GLY A 169 -10.42 2.24 22.45
N MET A 170 -9.76 3.32 22.03
CA MET A 170 -8.34 3.28 21.66
C MET A 170 -7.45 2.90 22.85
N THR A 171 -7.73 3.44 24.05
CA THR A 171 -7.01 3.08 25.27
C THR A 171 -7.18 1.58 25.57
N GLU A 172 -8.40 1.04 25.46
CA GLU A 172 -8.68 -0.39 25.67
C GLU A 172 -7.93 -1.27 24.65
N VAL A 173 -7.89 -0.85 23.37
CA VAL A 173 -7.09 -1.56 22.33
C VAL A 173 -5.60 -1.54 22.69
N ARG A 174 -5.07 -0.40 23.14
CA ARG A 174 -3.65 -0.27 23.48
C ARG A 174 -3.27 -1.09 24.72
N GLU A 175 -4.16 -1.20 25.68
CA GLU A 175 -3.96 -2.02 26.90
C GLU A 175 -4.10 -3.51 26.60
N GLY A 176 -4.97 -3.87 25.66
CA GLY A 176 -5.25 -5.28 25.32
C GLY A 176 -4.31 -5.89 24.28
N TYR A 177 -3.64 -5.08 23.46
CA TYR A 177 -2.88 -5.57 22.31
C TYR A 177 -1.55 -4.84 22.14
N ASP A 178 -0.55 -5.56 21.65
CA ASP A 178 0.73 -4.97 21.22
C ASP A 178 0.62 -4.46 19.79
N ILE A 179 0.25 -3.20 19.65
CA ILE A 179 0.07 -2.54 18.35
C ILE A 179 1.31 -1.77 17.93
N ALA A 180 1.64 -1.80 16.65
CA ALA A 180 2.80 -1.11 16.08
C ALA A 180 2.53 0.38 15.75
N ALA A 181 1.29 0.74 15.42
CA ALA A 181 0.85 2.10 15.12
C ALA A 181 -0.68 2.18 15.15
N TRP A 182 -1.22 3.37 14.90
CA TRP A 182 -2.66 3.63 14.79
C TRP A 182 -3.06 3.76 13.33
N LYS A 183 -3.99 2.90 12.86
CA LYS A 183 -4.58 2.99 11.52
C LYS A 183 -5.89 3.75 11.56
N ILE A 184 -6.03 4.71 10.65
CA ILE A 184 -7.22 5.54 10.56
C ILE A 184 -7.65 5.79 9.12
N TYR A 185 -8.95 5.85 8.92
CA TYR A 185 -9.61 6.41 7.75
C TYR A 185 -10.33 7.69 8.20
N THR A 186 -9.89 8.86 7.71
CA THR A 186 -10.49 10.14 8.08
C THR A 186 -11.85 10.37 7.41
N MET A 187 -12.18 9.54 6.43
CA MET A 187 -13.46 9.48 5.73
C MET A 187 -14.17 8.15 6.01
N THR A 188 -15.46 8.14 5.90
CA THR A 188 -16.29 6.94 5.82
C THR A 188 -17.35 7.15 4.74
N PRO A 189 -18.01 6.08 4.24
CA PRO A 189 -19.14 6.20 3.33
C PRO A 189 -20.35 6.97 3.93
N THR A 190 -20.34 7.20 5.22
CA THR A 190 -21.29 8.09 5.93
C THR A 190 -20.70 9.49 5.98
N ASP A 191 -21.52 10.53 5.99
CA ASP A 191 -21.16 11.96 5.93
C ASP A 191 -20.22 12.46 7.04
N SER A 192 -19.70 11.58 7.87
CA SER A 192 -18.78 11.90 8.95
C SER A 192 -17.35 11.78 8.50
N HIS A 193 -16.64 12.90 8.39
CA HIS A 193 -15.18 12.95 8.21
C HIS A 193 -14.60 14.13 8.98
N PHE A 194 -13.29 14.12 9.18
CA PHE A 194 -12.56 15.19 9.84
C PHE A 194 -11.19 15.40 9.17
N PHE A 195 -10.57 16.53 9.48
CA PHE A 195 -9.22 16.85 9.07
C PHE A 195 -8.31 16.89 10.30
N PHE A 196 -7.07 16.40 10.15
CA PHE A 196 -6.10 16.37 11.27
C PHE A 196 -5.70 17.76 11.75
N ASP A 197 -5.79 18.76 10.89
CA ASP A 197 -5.43 20.15 11.21
C ASP A 197 -6.62 21.01 11.65
N ASP A 198 -7.81 20.43 11.71
CA ASP A 198 -9.04 21.10 12.14
C ASP A 198 -9.34 22.40 11.35
N HIS A 199 -8.94 22.48 10.07
CA HIS A 199 -9.06 23.71 9.28
C HIS A 199 -10.49 24.04 8.83
N ASP A 200 -11.37 23.05 8.72
CA ASP A 200 -12.76 23.24 8.31
C ASP A 200 -13.71 23.27 9.52
N PRO A 201 -14.21 24.46 9.91
CA PRO A 201 -15.12 24.58 11.07
C PRO A 201 -16.49 23.90 10.86
N ALA A 202 -16.83 23.51 9.62
CA ALA A 202 -18.04 22.74 9.34
C ALA A 202 -17.89 21.25 9.66
N ARG A 203 -16.69 20.81 9.96
CA ARG A 203 -16.36 19.42 10.29
C ARG A 203 -16.05 19.25 11.78
N PRO A 204 -16.09 18.02 12.31
CA PRO A 204 -15.71 17.76 13.69
C PRO A 204 -14.27 18.25 13.97
N GLN A 205 -14.12 19.10 14.97
CA GLN A 205 -12.84 19.67 15.41
C GLN A 205 -12.19 18.71 16.41
N ILE A 206 -11.72 17.57 15.90
CA ILE A 206 -11.24 16.44 16.71
C ILE A 206 -9.82 16.00 16.33
N GLY A 207 -9.25 16.57 15.27
CA GLY A 207 -7.95 16.17 14.74
C GLY A 207 -6.84 16.30 15.77
N GLN A 208 -6.68 17.47 16.36
CA GLN A 208 -5.66 17.69 17.40
C GLN A 208 -5.92 16.84 18.66
N ARG A 209 -7.16 16.71 19.10
CA ARG A 209 -7.50 15.86 20.24
C ARG A 209 -7.15 14.39 20.04
N PHE A 210 -7.38 13.87 18.83
CA PHE A 210 -6.96 12.53 18.44
C PHE A 210 -5.44 12.38 18.46
N ILE A 211 -4.69 13.33 17.89
CA ILE A 211 -3.24 13.31 17.89
C ILE A 211 -2.66 13.37 19.30
N ASP A 212 -3.23 14.22 20.18
CA ASP A 212 -2.82 14.33 21.58
C ASP A 212 -3.04 13.00 22.33
N HIS A 213 -4.17 12.33 22.08
CA HIS A 213 -4.43 11.04 22.69
C HIS A 213 -3.48 9.93 22.19
N VAL A 214 -3.19 9.89 20.88
CA VAL A 214 -2.16 8.98 20.32
C VAL A 214 -0.81 9.22 20.99
N ARG A 215 -0.42 10.48 21.20
CA ARG A 215 0.82 10.84 21.91
C ARG A 215 0.83 10.33 23.36
N GLU A 216 -0.30 10.41 24.04
CA GLU A 216 -0.44 9.98 25.43
C GLU A 216 -0.33 8.47 25.58
N ILE A 217 -1.05 7.71 24.76
CA ILE A 217 -1.14 6.25 24.91
C ILE A 217 -0.10 5.49 24.08
N GLY A 218 0.49 6.13 23.05
CA GLY A 218 1.46 5.52 22.12
C GLY A 218 0.89 4.34 21.30
N PRO A 219 1.66 3.82 20.34
CA PRO A 219 2.86 4.45 19.79
C PRO A 219 2.53 5.73 18.99
N PRO A 220 3.43 6.73 18.95
CA PRO A 220 3.17 8.02 18.30
C PRO A 220 3.36 7.95 16.77
N ILE A 221 2.70 6.99 16.15
CA ILE A 221 2.69 6.74 14.71
C ILE A 221 1.24 6.65 14.24
N ILE A 222 0.87 7.51 13.30
CA ILE A 222 -0.47 7.56 12.71
C ILE A 222 -0.38 7.17 11.24
N CYS A 223 -0.99 6.05 10.88
CA CYS A 223 -1.11 5.55 9.51
C CYS A 223 -2.49 5.93 8.98
N THR A 224 -2.55 6.83 8.02
CA THR A 224 -3.82 7.36 7.52
C THR A 224 -4.01 7.09 6.04
N HIS A 225 -5.20 6.58 5.69
CA HIS A 225 -5.61 6.44 4.29
C HIS A 225 -5.83 7.83 3.68
N LYS A 226 -5.08 8.18 2.65
CA LYS A 226 -5.21 9.40 1.85
C LYS A 226 -4.91 9.08 0.38
N GLY A 227 -5.81 9.43 -0.50
CA GLY A 227 -5.79 8.98 -1.90
C GLY A 227 -6.64 7.73 -2.14
N LEU A 228 -6.60 7.17 -3.35
CA LEU A 228 -7.41 6.03 -3.79
C LEU A 228 -8.88 6.13 -3.34
N SER A 229 -9.44 7.32 -3.40
CA SER A 229 -10.77 7.66 -2.85
C SER A 229 -11.88 6.76 -3.37
N GLY A 230 -11.82 6.38 -4.65
CA GLY A 230 -12.82 5.53 -5.29
C GLY A 230 -12.91 4.13 -4.68
N ILE A 231 -11.81 3.58 -4.17
CA ILE A 231 -11.77 2.25 -3.56
C ILE A 231 -12.58 2.20 -2.26
N VAL A 232 -12.50 3.27 -1.46
CA VAL A 232 -13.23 3.35 -0.19
C VAL A 232 -14.60 4.04 -0.33
N GLY A 233 -15.07 4.27 -1.54
CA GLY A 233 -16.35 4.91 -1.81
C GLY A 233 -16.42 6.38 -1.37
N ALA A 234 -15.26 7.04 -1.25
CA ALA A 234 -15.14 8.45 -0.92
C ALA A 234 -14.95 9.30 -2.20
N THR A 235 -15.00 10.62 -2.05
CA THR A 235 -14.56 11.54 -3.10
C THR A 235 -13.12 11.99 -2.87
N PRO A 236 -12.39 12.43 -3.91
CA PRO A 236 -11.02 12.91 -3.77
C PRO A 236 -10.84 14.00 -2.70
N GLU A 237 -11.84 14.84 -2.47
CA GLU A 237 -11.78 15.90 -1.46
C GLU A 237 -11.75 15.35 -0.04
N LEU A 238 -12.36 14.18 0.21
CA LEU A 238 -12.40 13.56 1.54
C LEU A 238 -11.12 12.78 1.87
N SER A 239 -10.43 12.28 0.84
CA SER A 239 -9.14 11.60 0.98
C SER A 239 -7.93 12.51 0.66
N ASP A 240 -8.18 13.80 0.49
CA ASP A 240 -7.15 14.81 0.18
C ASP A 240 -6.12 14.92 1.32
N PRO A 241 -4.80 14.90 1.03
CA PRO A 241 -3.75 14.96 2.03
C PRO A 241 -3.36 16.39 2.44
N SER A 242 -4.17 17.41 2.16
CA SER A 242 -3.85 18.82 2.45
C SER A 242 -3.70 19.12 3.93
N ASP A 243 -4.37 18.38 4.78
CA ASP A 243 -4.34 18.51 6.25
C ASP A 243 -3.06 17.92 6.89
N ILE A 244 -2.30 17.11 6.15
CA ILE A 244 -1.13 16.38 6.68
C ILE A 244 0.01 17.35 7.05
N GLY A 245 0.39 18.24 6.15
CA GLY A 245 1.48 19.18 6.39
C GLY A 245 1.26 20.05 7.63
N PRO A 246 0.13 20.77 7.73
CA PRO A 246 -0.17 21.60 8.92
C PRO A 246 -0.25 20.79 10.22
N ALA A 247 -0.84 19.57 10.18
CA ALA A 247 -0.91 18.71 11.36
C ALA A 247 0.49 18.23 11.78
N ALA A 248 1.32 17.78 10.84
CA ALA A 248 2.67 17.31 11.09
C ALA A 248 3.59 18.42 11.62
N ALA A 249 3.49 19.63 11.06
CA ALA A 249 4.27 20.78 11.53
C ALA A 249 3.96 21.16 12.99
N ARG A 250 2.70 21.01 13.41
CA ARG A 250 2.29 21.27 14.81
C ARG A 250 2.67 20.14 15.77
N ASN A 251 2.90 18.93 15.24
CA ASN A 251 3.13 17.71 16.01
C ASN A 251 4.41 16.99 15.57
N PRO A 252 5.61 17.61 15.74
CA PRO A 252 6.87 17.07 15.21
C PRO A 252 7.33 15.77 15.89
N ASP A 253 6.76 15.44 17.03
CA ASP A 253 7.00 14.22 17.81
C ASP A 253 6.10 13.03 17.42
N VAL A 254 5.14 13.25 16.51
CA VAL A 254 4.27 12.22 15.96
C VAL A 254 4.62 11.95 14.50
N SER A 255 4.77 10.71 14.10
CA SER A 255 5.00 10.32 12.72
C SER A 255 3.68 10.10 11.99
N PHE A 256 3.55 10.69 10.80
CA PHE A 256 2.40 10.52 9.92
C PHE A 256 2.79 9.67 8.72
N VAL A 257 2.23 8.47 8.60
CA VAL A 257 2.40 7.59 7.45
C VAL A 257 1.19 7.75 6.55
N VAL A 258 1.38 8.39 5.41
CA VAL A 258 0.32 8.70 4.45
C VAL A 258 0.16 7.52 3.52
N TYR A 259 -0.81 6.65 3.81
CA TYR A 259 -1.11 5.47 2.99
C TYR A 259 -1.59 5.91 1.62
N HIS A 260 -1.05 5.24 0.59
CA HIS A 260 -1.20 5.57 -0.82
C HIS A 260 -0.58 6.91 -1.23
N SER A 261 0.15 7.59 -0.34
CA SER A 261 0.84 8.87 -0.64
C SER A 261 -0.06 9.96 -1.22
N GLY A 262 -1.36 9.90 -0.95
CA GLY A 262 -2.36 10.79 -1.56
C GLY A 262 -2.64 10.49 -3.03
N PHE A 263 -2.16 9.38 -3.58
CA PHE A 263 -2.30 9.01 -5.00
C PHE A 263 -3.75 8.84 -5.41
N GLU A 264 -4.10 9.44 -6.57
CA GLU A 264 -5.35 9.22 -7.28
C GLU A 264 -5.02 8.82 -8.72
N PRO A 265 -5.62 7.77 -9.28
CA PRO A 265 -5.35 7.33 -10.63
C PRO A 265 -5.59 8.44 -11.67
N GLY A 266 -4.56 8.79 -12.42
CA GLY A 266 -4.60 9.84 -13.45
C GLY A 266 -4.35 11.27 -12.94
N ASP A 267 -4.39 11.52 -11.63
CA ASP A 267 -4.16 12.84 -11.05
C ASP A 267 -2.75 12.96 -10.45
N GLY A 268 -2.04 14.06 -10.75
CA GLY A 268 -0.72 14.32 -10.19
C GLY A 268 0.33 13.25 -10.53
N VAL A 269 0.21 12.58 -11.67
CA VAL A 269 1.16 11.53 -12.12
C VAL A 269 2.32 12.06 -12.97
N GLY A 270 2.25 13.32 -13.40
CA GLY A 270 3.34 14.02 -14.09
C GLY A 270 4.37 14.65 -13.15
N PRO A 271 5.26 15.51 -13.67
CA PRO A 271 6.18 16.27 -12.84
C PRO A 271 5.44 17.23 -11.92
N TYR A 272 5.95 17.43 -10.71
CA TYR A 272 5.38 18.41 -9.78
C TYR A 272 5.59 19.85 -10.28
N ASP A 273 4.50 20.61 -10.34
CA ASP A 273 4.50 22.03 -10.66
C ASP A 273 4.17 22.85 -9.39
N PRO A 274 5.14 23.58 -8.81
CA PRO A 274 4.88 24.43 -7.65
C PRO A 274 3.98 25.63 -7.97
N ALA A 275 3.73 25.95 -9.25
CA ALA A 275 2.84 27.02 -9.67
C ALA A 275 1.40 26.56 -9.92
N ASP A 276 1.13 25.26 -9.89
CA ASP A 276 -0.24 24.74 -10.05
C ASP A 276 -1.14 25.27 -8.92
N PRO A 277 -2.22 26.00 -9.23
CA PRO A 277 -3.12 26.52 -8.21
C PRO A 277 -4.01 25.47 -7.54
N ALA A 278 -4.13 24.29 -8.13
CA ALA A 278 -5.02 23.21 -7.66
C ALA A 278 -4.37 21.82 -7.81
N PRO A 279 -3.21 21.58 -7.17
CA PRO A 279 -2.55 20.29 -7.26
C PRO A 279 -3.44 19.17 -6.72
N ARG A 280 -3.31 17.99 -7.30
CA ARG A 280 -4.07 16.78 -6.92
C ARG A 280 -3.16 15.60 -6.69
N GLY A 281 -3.71 14.55 -6.10
CA GLY A 281 -2.98 13.31 -5.89
C GLY A 281 -1.72 13.55 -5.05
N VAL A 282 -0.62 12.92 -5.45
CA VAL A 282 0.68 13.04 -4.78
C VAL A 282 1.19 14.50 -4.73
N ASP A 283 0.88 15.30 -5.74
CA ASP A 283 1.27 16.72 -5.78
C ASP A 283 0.59 17.53 -4.66
N ARG A 284 -0.60 17.11 -4.25
CA ARG A 284 -1.31 17.71 -3.13
C ARG A 284 -0.60 17.43 -1.79
N LEU A 285 -0.08 16.22 -1.60
CA LEU A 285 0.73 15.91 -0.43
C LEU A 285 2.00 16.77 -0.38
N ILE A 286 2.73 16.84 -1.50
CA ILE A 286 3.95 17.67 -1.59
C ILE A 286 3.62 19.14 -1.27
N ARG A 287 2.57 19.68 -1.87
CA ARG A 287 2.13 21.06 -1.62
C ARG A 287 1.76 21.30 -0.16
N SER A 288 1.11 20.33 0.48
CA SER A 288 0.77 20.41 1.91
C SER A 288 2.01 20.56 2.78
N LEU A 289 3.06 19.76 2.51
CA LEU A 289 4.32 19.82 3.23
C LEU A 289 5.03 21.18 3.02
N GLU A 290 5.17 21.60 1.76
CA GLU A 290 5.81 22.87 1.41
C GLU A 290 5.10 24.07 2.06
N THR A 291 3.77 24.11 2.00
CA THR A 291 2.96 25.18 2.59
C THR A 291 3.11 25.24 4.11
N ALA A 292 3.29 24.10 4.75
CA ALA A 292 3.54 23.99 6.18
C ALA A 292 5.00 24.26 6.57
N GLY A 293 5.88 24.53 5.62
CA GLY A 293 7.31 24.77 5.84
C GLY A 293 8.10 23.50 6.18
N LEU A 294 7.56 22.34 5.86
CA LEU A 294 8.24 21.06 6.04
C LEU A 294 9.09 20.72 4.82
N GLY A 295 10.36 20.48 5.04
CA GLY A 295 11.29 19.99 4.03
C GLY A 295 11.32 18.46 3.95
N PRO A 296 12.13 17.91 3.01
CA PRO A 296 12.38 16.48 2.92
C PRO A 296 12.87 15.88 4.24
N ASN A 297 12.50 14.64 4.49
CA ASN A 297 12.82 13.90 5.72
C ASN A 297 12.22 14.49 7.01
N SER A 298 11.06 15.13 6.91
CA SER A 298 10.25 15.53 8.08
C SER A 298 9.68 14.31 8.82
N ASN A 299 8.68 14.52 9.67
CA ASN A 299 7.93 13.45 10.35
C ASN A 299 6.78 12.86 9.50
N VAL A 300 6.76 13.12 8.19
CA VAL A 300 5.77 12.57 7.25
C VAL A 300 6.41 11.53 6.36
N TYR A 301 5.75 10.38 6.22
CA TYR A 301 6.16 9.25 5.40
C TYR A 301 5.15 9.02 4.29
N ALA A 302 5.64 8.79 3.08
CA ALA A 302 4.86 8.44 1.89
C ALA A 302 4.87 6.92 1.72
N GLU A 303 3.71 6.29 1.78
CA GLU A 303 3.56 4.84 1.69
C GLU A 303 3.07 4.46 0.29
N LEU A 304 3.57 3.33 -0.25
CA LEU A 304 3.40 2.94 -1.66
C LEU A 304 2.27 1.92 -1.92
N GLY A 305 1.56 1.45 -0.90
CA GLY A 305 0.50 0.44 -1.03
C GLY A 305 -0.56 0.84 -2.06
N GLY A 306 -0.95 -0.08 -2.92
CA GLY A 306 -1.80 0.20 -4.07
C GLY A 306 -1.19 1.15 -5.09
N THR A 307 -0.55 2.23 -4.65
CA THR A 307 0.08 3.25 -5.52
C THR A 307 1.07 2.62 -6.50
N TRP A 308 1.98 1.79 -6.00
CA TRP A 308 2.97 1.12 -6.84
C TRP A 308 2.32 0.16 -7.83
N TRP A 309 1.32 -0.60 -7.39
CA TRP A 309 0.58 -1.51 -8.27
C TRP A 309 -0.05 -0.77 -9.47
N PHE A 310 -0.72 0.37 -9.24
CA PHE A 310 -1.32 1.18 -10.31
C PHE A 310 -0.27 1.82 -11.24
N LEU A 311 0.94 2.03 -10.75
CA LEU A 311 2.00 2.70 -11.51
C LEU A 311 2.85 1.75 -12.36
N MET A 312 2.97 0.47 -11.99
CA MET A 312 3.81 -0.50 -12.70
C MET A 312 3.48 -0.62 -14.20
N GLY A 313 2.21 -0.45 -14.57
CA GLY A 313 1.78 -0.47 -15.97
C GLY A 313 2.21 0.74 -16.80
N ASN A 314 2.73 1.81 -16.17
CA ASN A 314 3.17 3.04 -16.85
C ASN A 314 4.50 3.54 -16.29
N PRO A 315 5.65 3.10 -16.85
CA PRO A 315 6.97 3.45 -16.33
C PRO A 315 7.27 4.96 -16.26
N THR A 316 6.69 5.75 -17.14
CA THR A 316 6.85 7.21 -17.11
C THR A 316 6.16 7.84 -15.92
N ASN A 317 4.92 7.45 -15.64
CA ASN A 317 4.19 7.90 -14.46
C ASN A 317 4.84 7.39 -13.17
N ALA A 318 5.30 6.13 -13.16
CA ALA A 318 6.05 5.55 -12.04
C ALA A 318 7.30 6.37 -11.71
N ALA A 319 8.08 6.74 -12.73
CA ALA A 319 9.27 7.57 -12.57
C ALA A 319 8.95 8.96 -11.99
N HIS A 320 7.87 9.59 -12.46
CA HIS A 320 7.45 10.88 -11.90
C HIS A 320 6.98 10.77 -10.46
N VAL A 321 6.07 9.82 -10.16
CA VAL A 321 5.50 9.71 -8.82
C VAL A 321 6.57 9.30 -7.81
N LEU A 322 7.33 8.25 -8.08
CA LEU A 322 8.39 7.80 -7.16
C LEU A 322 9.50 8.84 -7.04
N GLY A 323 9.94 9.41 -8.17
CA GLY A 323 10.99 10.43 -8.20
C GLY A 323 10.64 11.67 -7.38
N LYS A 324 9.42 12.19 -7.50
CA LYS A 324 8.99 13.38 -6.73
C LYS A 324 8.73 13.07 -5.24
N LEU A 325 8.22 11.88 -4.90
CA LEU A 325 8.12 11.46 -3.50
C LEU A 325 9.50 11.40 -2.84
N LEU A 326 10.46 10.76 -3.48
CA LEU A 326 11.84 10.69 -2.98
C LEU A 326 12.49 12.08 -2.87
N LYS A 327 12.22 12.97 -3.83
CA LYS A 327 12.77 14.33 -3.85
C LYS A 327 12.16 15.23 -2.78
N HIS A 328 10.84 15.25 -2.66
CA HIS A 328 10.11 16.25 -1.87
C HIS A 328 9.70 15.75 -0.48
N VAL A 329 9.33 14.47 -0.33
CA VAL A 329 9.04 13.88 0.98
C VAL A 329 10.34 13.39 1.64
N GLY A 330 11.22 12.78 0.85
CA GLY A 330 12.57 12.45 1.27
C GLY A 330 12.97 11.00 1.07
N HIS A 331 14.26 10.77 0.89
CA HIS A 331 14.85 9.45 0.67
C HIS A 331 14.66 8.48 1.85
N ASP A 332 14.51 9.00 3.06
CA ASP A 332 14.30 8.24 4.28
C ASP A 332 12.83 8.35 4.75
N ARG A 333 11.90 8.63 3.83
CA ARG A 333 10.48 8.85 4.14
C ARG A 333 9.54 8.18 3.14
N VAL A 334 10.05 7.43 2.18
CA VAL A 334 9.24 6.55 1.34
C VAL A 334 9.31 5.14 1.93
N VAL A 335 8.16 4.54 2.18
CA VAL A 335 8.03 3.23 2.83
C VAL A 335 7.23 2.28 1.97
N TRP A 336 7.61 1.01 2.03
CA TRP A 336 6.98 -0.08 1.30
C TRP A 336 5.68 -0.51 1.95
N GLY A 337 4.64 -0.62 1.16
CA GLY A 337 3.41 -1.32 1.43
C GLY A 337 2.84 -1.81 0.11
N THR A 338 2.08 -2.86 0.12
CA THR A 338 1.48 -3.43 -1.09
C THR A 338 -0.02 -3.26 -1.16
N ASP A 339 -0.65 -3.03 -0.02
CA ASP A 339 -2.11 -3.10 0.12
C ASP A 339 -2.64 -4.49 -0.24
N SER A 340 -1.78 -5.52 -0.07
CA SER A 340 -2.18 -6.91 -0.29
C SER A 340 -3.18 -7.34 0.82
N ILE A 341 -4.12 -8.19 0.52
CA ILE A 341 -4.13 -9.15 -0.61
C ILE A 341 -5.10 -8.75 -1.75
N TRP A 342 -5.48 -7.47 -1.86
CA TRP A 342 -6.41 -7.01 -2.88
C TRP A 342 -5.88 -7.16 -4.31
N PHE A 343 -4.57 -7.19 -4.46
CA PHE A 343 -3.86 -7.23 -5.75
C PHE A 343 -3.10 -8.56 -5.97
N GLY A 344 -3.49 -9.63 -5.27
CA GLY A 344 -2.79 -10.92 -5.33
C GLY A 344 -1.48 -10.94 -4.53
N THR A 345 -0.54 -11.76 -4.98
CA THR A 345 0.76 -11.87 -4.32
C THR A 345 1.57 -10.57 -4.39
N PRO A 346 2.27 -10.17 -3.31
CA PRO A 346 3.20 -9.03 -3.34
C PRO A 346 4.40 -9.24 -4.27
N GLN A 347 4.68 -10.47 -4.71
CA GLN A 347 5.93 -10.80 -5.40
C GLN A 347 6.12 -10.00 -6.69
N ASP A 348 5.06 -9.81 -7.48
CA ASP A 348 5.15 -9.05 -8.73
C ASP A 348 5.48 -7.58 -8.47
N GLN A 349 4.90 -7.01 -7.40
CA GLN A 349 5.20 -5.63 -6.99
C GLN A 349 6.65 -5.50 -6.50
N ILE A 350 7.17 -6.51 -5.78
CA ILE A 350 8.55 -6.58 -5.30
C ILE A 350 9.52 -6.65 -6.49
N GLN A 351 9.29 -7.59 -7.41
CA GLN A 351 10.11 -7.73 -8.62
C GLN A 351 10.07 -6.48 -9.49
N GLY A 352 8.89 -5.88 -9.62
CA GLY A 352 8.72 -4.62 -10.32
C GLY A 352 9.59 -3.50 -9.73
N LEU A 353 9.62 -3.31 -8.40
CA LEU A 353 10.47 -2.27 -7.80
C LEU A 353 11.96 -2.62 -7.84
N ARG A 354 12.33 -3.91 -7.73
CA ARG A 354 13.73 -4.35 -7.86
C ARG A 354 14.33 -3.96 -9.19
N THR A 355 13.58 -4.16 -10.26
CA THR A 355 14.04 -3.95 -11.63
C THR A 355 13.78 -2.55 -12.18
N PHE A 356 12.95 -1.75 -11.48
CA PHE A 356 12.57 -0.42 -11.95
C PHE A 356 13.70 0.60 -11.80
N GLU A 357 13.92 1.39 -12.85
CA GLU A 357 14.89 2.49 -12.88
C GLU A 357 14.24 3.77 -13.42
N ILE A 358 14.60 4.90 -12.82
CA ILE A 358 14.26 6.23 -13.33
C ILE A 358 15.30 6.61 -14.38
N SER A 359 14.87 7.00 -15.57
CA SER A 359 15.80 7.31 -16.66
C SER A 359 16.77 8.45 -16.29
N PRO A 360 18.02 8.42 -16.79
CA PRO A 360 18.99 9.51 -16.59
C PRO A 360 18.45 10.88 -17.04
N GLU A 361 17.63 10.91 -18.11
CA GLU A 361 16.98 12.14 -18.57
C GLU A 361 16.06 12.74 -17.50
N PHE A 362 15.24 11.90 -16.83
CA PHE A 362 14.35 12.37 -15.78
C PHE A 362 15.10 12.75 -14.50
N GLN A 363 16.19 12.02 -14.19
CA GLN A 363 17.08 12.38 -13.08
C GLN A 363 17.66 13.80 -13.30
N GLU A 364 18.20 14.08 -14.48
CA GLU A 364 18.76 15.38 -14.81
C GLU A 364 17.70 16.48 -14.88
N ARG A 365 16.61 16.22 -15.63
CA ARG A 365 15.58 17.23 -15.93
C ARG A 365 14.77 17.64 -14.72
N PHE A 366 14.41 16.68 -13.85
CA PHE A 366 13.52 16.92 -12.71
C PHE A 366 14.25 16.85 -11.37
N GLY A 367 15.52 16.49 -11.36
CA GLY A 367 16.31 16.32 -10.14
C GLY A 367 15.83 15.14 -9.29
N TYR A 368 15.34 14.07 -9.95
CA TYR A 368 14.97 12.85 -9.27
C TYR A 368 16.21 12.04 -8.91
N PRO A 369 16.22 11.29 -7.80
CA PRO A 369 17.35 10.42 -7.48
C PRO A 369 17.38 9.19 -8.39
N ALA A 370 18.56 8.63 -8.60
CA ALA A 370 18.71 7.28 -9.11
C ALA A 370 18.23 6.27 -8.06
N LEU A 371 17.57 5.21 -8.51
CA LEU A 371 17.12 4.12 -7.64
C LEU A 371 18.26 3.13 -7.39
N THR A 372 19.24 3.52 -6.58
CA THR A 372 20.34 2.63 -6.22
C THR A 372 19.85 1.44 -5.37
N PRO A 373 20.58 0.32 -5.32
CA PRO A 373 20.25 -0.81 -4.45
C PRO A 373 20.03 -0.39 -2.99
N GLU A 374 20.84 0.54 -2.48
CA GLU A 374 20.72 1.05 -1.11
C GLU A 374 19.42 1.84 -0.92
N LEU A 375 19.00 2.61 -1.93
CA LEU A 375 17.75 3.37 -1.87
C LEU A 375 16.54 2.43 -1.96
N LYS A 376 16.59 1.41 -2.83
CA LYS A 376 15.58 0.36 -2.90
C LYS A 376 15.46 -0.41 -1.58
N ALA A 377 16.57 -0.79 -0.94
CA ALA A 377 16.58 -1.44 0.36
C ALA A 377 15.96 -0.56 1.46
N LYS A 378 16.19 0.75 1.43
CA LYS A 378 15.50 1.69 2.32
C LYS A 378 13.99 1.68 2.09
N ILE A 379 13.54 1.78 0.85
CA ILE A 379 12.12 1.75 0.49
C ILE A 379 11.50 0.43 0.95
N PHE A 380 12.10 -0.71 0.60
CA PHE A 380 11.58 -2.03 0.92
C PHE A 380 11.40 -2.30 2.41
N GLY A 381 12.31 -1.82 3.27
CA GLY A 381 12.16 -2.18 4.67
C GLY A 381 12.99 -1.39 5.67
N LEU A 382 14.17 -0.88 5.31
CA LEU A 382 15.06 -0.26 6.31
C LEU A 382 14.49 1.03 6.88
N THR A 383 13.77 1.82 6.08
CA THR A 383 13.07 3.02 6.55
C THR A 383 11.95 2.65 7.52
N SER A 384 11.16 1.64 7.18
CA SER A 384 10.08 1.12 8.03
C SER A 384 10.63 0.51 9.32
N ALA A 385 11.69 -0.29 9.24
CA ALA A 385 12.35 -0.86 10.42
C ALA A 385 12.76 0.23 11.42
N LYS A 386 13.36 1.32 10.92
CA LYS A 386 13.73 2.47 11.74
C LYS A 386 12.52 3.17 12.35
N LEU A 387 11.45 3.37 11.56
CA LEU A 387 10.23 4.03 12.02
C LEU A 387 9.56 3.25 13.15
N TYR A 388 9.44 1.93 13.00
CA TYR A 388 8.78 1.06 13.96
C TYR A 388 9.71 0.51 15.06
N GLY A 389 11.00 0.88 15.06
CA GLY A 389 11.97 0.43 16.06
C GLY A 389 12.28 -1.06 15.99
N ILE A 390 12.27 -1.63 14.78
CA ILE A 390 12.47 -3.06 14.53
C ILE A 390 13.88 -3.29 13.98
N GLU A 391 14.56 -4.31 14.50
CA GLU A 391 15.82 -4.78 13.94
C GLU A 391 15.54 -5.62 12.68
N PRO A 392 16.09 -5.23 11.52
CA PRO A 392 15.94 -6.01 10.29
C PRO A 392 16.55 -7.41 10.47
N ARG A 393 15.73 -8.43 10.37
CA ARG A 393 16.17 -9.83 10.46
C ARG A 393 15.72 -10.57 9.20
N PRO A 394 16.62 -10.90 8.29
CA PRO A 394 16.31 -11.84 7.22
C PRO A 394 15.85 -13.15 7.85
N GLY A 395 14.67 -13.65 7.48
CA GLY A 395 14.20 -14.95 7.91
C GLY A 395 13.78 -15.04 9.38
N ALA A 396 12.82 -14.24 9.81
CA ALA A 396 12.20 -14.37 11.13
C ALA A 396 11.41 -15.70 11.34
N CYS A 397 11.19 -16.49 10.28
CA CYS A 397 10.65 -17.84 10.37
C CYS A 397 11.72 -18.83 10.81
N THR A 398 11.36 -19.71 11.75
CA THR A 398 12.17 -20.88 12.12
C THR A 398 12.05 -22.03 11.13
N VAL A 399 11.16 -21.93 10.16
CA VAL A 399 11.04 -22.87 9.05
C VAL A 399 12.30 -22.73 8.18
N ASP A 400 12.98 -23.85 7.97
CA ASP A 400 14.18 -23.91 7.12
C ASP A 400 13.85 -23.37 5.73
N ASN A 401 14.74 -22.53 5.17
CA ASN A 401 14.59 -21.98 3.82
C ASN A 401 14.40 -23.09 2.77
N GLN A 402 15.00 -24.28 2.99
CA GLN A 402 14.79 -25.42 2.11
C GLN A 402 13.36 -25.95 2.22
N GLU A 403 12.78 -26.00 3.43
CA GLU A 403 11.40 -26.41 3.65
C GLU A 403 10.41 -25.39 3.09
N LEU A 404 10.65 -24.10 3.29
CA LEU A 404 9.89 -23.02 2.65
C LEU A 404 9.95 -23.11 1.12
N SER A 405 11.13 -23.38 0.56
CA SER A 405 11.29 -23.56 -0.90
C SER A 405 10.52 -24.78 -1.41
N GLN A 406 10.50 -25.87 -0.66
CA GLN A 406 9.72 -27.06 -1.00
C GLN A 406 8.20 -26.77 -0.92
N ILE A 407 7.77 -26.03 0.11
CA ILE A 407 6.38 -25.60 0.25
C ILE A 407 6.00 -24.69 -0.94
N ARG A 408 6.83 -23.70 -1.26
CA ARG A 408 6.63 -22.83 -2.44
C ARG A 408 6.51 -23.65 -3.74
N MET A 409 7.41 -24.62 -3.96
CA MET A 409 7.37 -25.49 -5.13
C MET A 409 6.12 -26.38 -5.16
N SER A 410 5.56 -26.76 -4.02
CA SER A 410 4.35 -27.60 -3.95
C SER A 410 3.08 -26.84 -4.41
N PHE A 411 3.09 -25.50 -4.35
CA PHE A 411 2.01 -24.65 -4.84
C PHE A 411 2.15 -24.29 -6.34
N GLY A 412 3.16 -24.83 -7.00
CA GLY A 412 3.46 -24.50 -8.40
C GLY A 412 4.23 -23.18 -8.54
N PRO A 413 4.61 -22.81 -9.76
CA PRO A 413 5.27 -21.55 -10.03
C PRO A 413 4.37 -20.40 -9.56
N THR A 414 4.97 -19.39 -8.94
CA THR A 414 4.29 -18.12 -8.68
C THR A 414 3.67 -17.65 -9.99
N PRO A 415 2.39 -17.28 -10.04
CA PRO A 415 1.83 -16.73 -11.25
C PRO A 415 2.64 -15.53 -11.67
N THR A 416 3.39 -15.63 -12.74
CA THR A 416 4.04 -14.49 -13.36
C THR A 416 3.05 -13.91 -14.34
N TYR A 417 2.76 -12.62 -14.24
CA TYR A 417 1.97 -11.90 -15.23
C TYR A 417 2.76 -11.92 -16.54
N GLY A 418 2.46 -12.90 -17.36
CA GLY A 418 3.08 -13.06 -18.64
C GLY A 418 3.59 -14.48 -18.92
N PRO A 419 3.88 -14.73 -20.20
CA PRO A 419 4.36 -16.03 -20.61
C PRO A 419 5.77 -16.29 -20.07
N THR A 420 5.94 -17.41 -19.36
CA THR A 420 7.21 -17.83 -18.74
C THR A 420 8.14 -18.57 -19.70
N THR A 421 7.73 -18.79 -20.95
CA THR A 421 8.56 -19.39 -21.99
C THR A 421 8.44 -18.66 -23.32
N ALA A 422 9.45 -18.70 -24.17
CA ALA A 422 9.41 -18.10 -25.50
C ALA A 422 8.23 -18.64 -26.34
N ALA A 423 7.89 -19.92 -26.19
CA ALA A 423 6.74 -20.53 -26.87
C ALA A 423 5.40 -19.98 -26.35
N ALA A 424 5.27 -19.81 -25.04
CA ALA A 424 4.09 -19.20 -24.42
C ALA A 424 3.97 -17.72 -24.80
N ALA A 425 5.10 -16.97 -24.87
CA ALA A 425 5.12 -15.61 -25.35
C ALA A 425 4.67 -15.49 -26.80
N ALA A 426 5.16 -16.35 -27.68
CA ALA A 426 4.73 -16.39 -29.07
C ALA A 426 3.24 -16.73 -29.20
N ALA A 427 2.74 -17.67 -28.41
CA ALA A 427 1.32 -18.03 -28.40
C ALA A 427 0.44 -16.87 -27.88
N HIS A 428 0.88 -16.17 -26.85
CA HIS A 428 0.19 -15.00 -26.31
C HIS A 428 0.12 -13.86 -27.34
N ILE A 429 1.25 -13.53 -27.98
CA ILE A 429 1.30 -12.50 -29.03
C ILE A 429 0.43 -12.88 -30.24
N ALA A 430 0.36 -14.16 -30.58
CA ALA A 430 -0.46 -14.63 -31.69
C ALA A 430 -1.98 -14.64 -31.38
N ALA A 431 -2.34 -14.64 -30.11
CA ALA A 431 -3.75 -14.65 -29.65
C ALA A 431 -4.33 -13.23 -29.45
N HIS A 432 -3.48 -12.20 -29.40
CA HIS A 432 -3.84 -10.80 -29.23
C HIS A 432 -3.31 -9.94 -30.38
#